data_1856b9369a1366c34ae6c550c463a743
#
_entry.id   1856b9369a1366c34ae6c550c463a743
#
_cell.length_a   1.000
_cell.length_b   1.000
_cell.length_c   1.000
_cell.angle_alpha   90.00
_cell.angle_beta   90.00
_cell.angle_gamma   90.00
#
_symmetry.space_group_name_H-M   'P 1'
#
loop_
_entity.id
_entity.type
_entity.pdbx_description
1 polymer ?
#
loop_
_entity_poly.entity_id
_entity_poly.type
_entity_poly.pdbx_seq_one_letter_code
_entity_poly.pdbx_strand_id
1 'polypeptide(L)'
;MNFEKIINYFRRLGKVFREKFAGLNFKKRDKSLKVRKAGIRSKWNRKQAEKSPEDRVTVLDMADVFLKTLKLLSDFFYVVIIVLTLFGAGLGLGYLGSQIQSVPLIKDKTLLNQIGEVSLVSSMSYSDSKKIADIDTDLLRTPIESDAISNNVKNAIIATEDENFNKHKGVVPKAVFRALVSSVLGVGSSSGGSTLTQQLIKQQVTGDTPTFKRKAAEIIYALQLERHASKNEILTDYLNVSPFGRNNKGKNIAGIEEAAQGIFGVSAADLTVPQAAYLAGLPQSPIVYSPYTADGQLKNEKDLSYGLARQKDVLYNLYRGGYLDKSQYESYKSYDVTKDFKDGENPDAVSHDYLYYSVMSEAQDIMYDYLVKRDKVSSQDLKNDKTKEAYREMALRELQTGGYHVKTTIDNAV
;
A
#
# COMPACT_ATOMS: atom_id res chain seq x y z
N MET A 1 13.50 0.64 -15.12
CA MET A 1 14.12 -0.10 -16.26
C MET A 1 13.77 -1.57 -16.06
N ASN A 2 13.06 -2.18 -17.03
CA ASN A 2 12.44 -3.50 -16.86
C ASN A 2 13.52 -4.61 -16.87
N PHE A 3 13.55 -5.45 -15.85
CA PHE A 3 14.52 -6.54 -15.65
C PHE A 3 14.60 -7.51 -16.86
N GLU A 4 13.48 -7.74 -17.53
CA GLU A 4 13.44 -8.49 -18.79
C GLU A 4 14.25 -7.85 -19.92
N LYS A 5 14.29 -6.50 -19.99
CA LYS A 5 15.12 -5.78 -20.97
C LYS A 5 16.62 -5.99 -20.70
N ILE A 6 17.01 -6.08 -19.42
CA ILE A 6 18.39 -6.31 -19.02
C ILE A 6 18.78 -7.76 -19.35
N ILE A 7 17.94 -8.75 -19.04
CA ILE A 7 18.18 -10.15 -19.38
C ILE A 7 18.27 -10.35 -20.90
N ASN A 8 17.39 -9.71 -21.66
CA ASN A 8 17.38 -9.78 -23.11
C ASN A 8 18.58 -9.04 -23.73
N TYR A 9 19.07 -7.98 -23.10
CA TYR A 9 20.31 -7.31 -23.48
C TYR A 9 21.53 -8.22 -23.30
N PHE A 10 21.67 -8.89 -22.15
CA PHE A 10 22.74 -9.84 -21.90
C PHE A 10 22.63 -11.11 -22.77
N ARG A 11 21.43 -11.60 -23.09
CA ARG A 11 21.25 -12.69 -24.07
C ARG A 11 21.66 -12.28 -25.49
N ARG A 12 21.36 -11.04 -25.91
CA ARG A 12 21.82 -10.50 -27.21
C ARG A 12 23.35 -10.33 -27.23
N LEU A 13 23.95 -9.79 -26.18
CA LEU A 13 25.39 -9.69 -26.03
C LEU A 13 26.08 -11.07 -26.09
N GLY A 14 25.52 -12.08 -25.42
CA GLY A 14 26.03 -13.46 -25.46
C GLY A 14 25.90 -14.10 -26.87
N LYS A 15 24.88 -13.73 -27.63
CA LYS A 15 24.68 -14.21 -29.01
C LYS A 15 25.68 -13.54 -29.98
N VAL A 16 25.83 -12.22 -29.89
CA VAL A 16 26.81 -11.44 -30.68
C VAL A 16 28.25 -11.89 -30.36
N PHE A 17 28.56 -12.16 -29.09
CA PHE A 17 29.85 -12.70 -28.66
C PHE A 17 30.08 -14.10 -29.29
N ARG A 18 29.10 -14.98 -29.27
CA ARG A 18 29.16 -16.31 -29.86
C ARG A 18 29.34 -16.27 -31.39
N GLU A 19 28.61 -15.38 -32.07
CA GLU A 19 28.68 -15.21 -33.52
C GLU A 19 30.01 -14.59 -33.97
N LYS A 20 30.51 -13.57 -33.27
CA LYS A 20 31.85 -12.99 -33.54
C LYS A 20 33.01 -13.93 -33.29
N PHE A 21 32.86 -14.91 -32.38
CA PHE A 21 33.92 -15.88 -32.05
C PHE A 21 33.72 -17.24 -32.74
N ALA A 22 32.56 -17.52 -33.35
CA ALA A 22 32.33 -18.78 -34.11
C ALA A 22 33.16 -18.90 -35.40
N GLY A 23 33.64 -17.77 -35.96
CA GLY A 23 34.48 -17.75 -37.16
C GLY A 23 36.00 -17.91 -36.91
N LEU A 24 36.40 -17.98 -35.65
CA LEU A 24 37.81 -18.17 -35.30
C LEU A 24 38.15 -19.65 -35.31
N ASN A 25 38.91 -20.07 -36.36
CA ASN A 25 39.31 -21.44 -36.59
C ASN A 25 40.30 -21.90 -35.50
N PHE A 26 39.80 -22.34 -34.35
CA PHE A 26 40.56 -22.70 -33.16
C PHE A 26 41.57 -23.85 -33.38
N LYS A 27 41.34 -24.73 -34.40
CA LYS A 27 42.24 -25.86 -34.69
C LYS A 27 43.63 -25.43 -35.20
N LYS A 28 43.75 -24.36 -36.02
CA LYS A 28 45.03 -23.84 -36.50
C LYS A 28 45.80 -23.04 -35.42
N ARG A 29 45.07 -22.37 -34.54
CA ARG A 29 45.67 -21.56 -33.47
C ARG A 29 46.21 -22.42 -32.31
N ASP A 30 45.63 -23.60 -32.08
CA ASP A 30 46.06 -24.49 -30.99
C ASP A 30 47.46 -25.10 -31.27
N LYS A 31 47.80 -25.44 -32.54
CA LYS A 31 49.16 -25.90 -32.90
C LYS A 31 50.20 -24.81 -32.70
N SER A 32 49.93 -23.57 -33.12
CA SER A 32 50.89 -22.45 -32.95
C SER A 32 51.04 -22.04 -31.47
N LEU A 33 49.96 -22.12 -30.68
CA LEU A 33 50.00 -21.88 -29.25
C LEU A 33 50.74 -22.97 -28.48
N LYS A 34 50.62 -24.26 -28.89
CA LYS A 34 51.37 -25.38 -28.30
C LYS A 34 52.85 -25.27 -28.58
N VAL A 35 53.25 -24.92 -29.81
CA VAL A 35 54.67 -24.68 -30.16
C VAL A 35 55.24 -23.47 -29.45
N ARG A 36 54.49 -22.38 -29.34
CA ARG A 36 54.89 -21.17 -28.62
C ARG A 36 55.00 -21.43 -27.10
N LYS A 37 54.03 -22.17 -26.51
CA LYS A 37 54.07 -22.60 -25.10
C LYS A 37 55.27 -23.54 -24.83
N ALA A 38 55.55 -24.48 -25.75
CA ALA A 38 56.70 -25.37 -25.65
C ALA A 38 58.03 -24.58 -25.72
N GLY A 39 58.17 -23.60 -26.64
CA GLY A 39 59.32 -22.74 -26.75
C GLY A 39 59.53 -21.82 -25.53
N ILE A 40 58.49 -21.28 -24.97
CA ILE A 40 58.55 -20.48 -23.74
C ILE A 40 58.91 -21.37 -22.56
N ARG A 41 58.34 -22.56 -22.45
CA ARG A 41 58.60 -23.52 -21.38
C ARG A 41 60.05 -24.01 -21.44
N SER A 42 60.59 -24.25 -22.65
CA SER A 42 61.97 -24.66 -22.82
C SER A 42 62.99 -23.56 -22.46
N LYS A 43 62.73 -22.29 -22.86
CA LYS A 43 63.57 -21.14 -22.47
C LYS A 43 63.50 -20.90 -20.95
N TRP A 44 62.32 -21.07 -20.35
CA TRP A 44 62.15 -20.91 -18.92
C TRP A 44 62.83 -21.99 -18.14
N ASN A 45 62.74 -23.29 -18.54
CA ASN A 45 63.40 -24.42 -17.94
C ASN A 45 64.92 -24.26 -18.04
N ARG A 46 65.43 -23.73 -19.18
CA ARG A 46 66.85 -23.48 -19.37
C ARG A 46 67.42 -22.40 -18.43
N LYS A 47 66.63 -21.28 -18.29
CA LYS A 47 66.99 -20.22 -17.32
C LYS A 47 66.91 -20.70 -15.87
N GLN A 48 66.04 -21.64 -15.53
CA GLN A 48 65.93 -22.21 -14.20
C GLN A 48 67.08 -23.22 -13.92
N ALA A 49 67.52 -23.94 -14.96
CA ALA A 49 68.65 -24.88 -14.84
C ALA A 49 69.99 -24.18 -14.61
N GLU A 50 70.12 -22.91 -15.03
CA GLU A 50 71.31 -22.06 -14.86
C GLU A 50 71.39 -21.42 -13.46
N LYS A 51 70.30 -21.51 -12.64
CA LYS A 51 70.27 -21.00 -11.27
C LYS A 51 70.69 -22.07 -10.26
N SER A 52 71.16 -21.61 -9.09
CA SER A 52 71.44 -22.53 -7.96
C SER A 52 70.12 -23.23 -7.55
N PRO A 53 70.16 -24.43 -6.94
CA PRO A 53 68.97 -25.15 -6.51
C PRO A 53 68.03 -24.32 -5.61
N GLU A 54 68.60 -23.41 -4.82
CA GLU A 54 67.93 -22.57 -3.88
C GLU A 54 67.15 -21.37 -4.57
N ASP A 55 67.62 -20.94 -5.75
CA ASP A 55 67.08 -19.85 -6.55
C ASP A 55 66.08 -20.31 -7.61
N ARG A 56 65.72 -21.59 -7.68
CA ARG A 56 64.83 -22.14 -8.68
C ARG A 56 63.38 -21.92 -8.24
N VAL A 57 62.65 -21.13 -9.03
CA VAL A 57 61.23 -20.95 -8.83
C VAL A 57 60.50 -22.26 -9.11
N THR A 58 59.87 -22.82 -8.11
CA THR A 58 59.10 -24.06 -8.20
C THR A 58 57.66 -23.80 -8.72
N VAL A 59 56.97 -24.87 -9.12
CA VAL A 59 55.56 -24.79 -9.49
C VAL A 59 54.72 -24.34 -8.29
N LEU A 60 55.12 -24.69 -7.08
CA LEU A 60 54.47 -24.30 -5.83
C LEU A 60 54.57 -22.79 -5.60
N ASP A 61 55.77 -22.18 -5.84
CA ASP A 61 55.94 -20.73 -5.71
C ASP A 61 55.07 -19.96 -6.70
N MET A 62 54.96 -20.47 -7.93
CA MET A 62 54.05 -19.86 -8.93
C MET A 62 52.58 -19.99 -8.53
N ALA A 63 52.20 -21.13 -7.95
CA ALA A 63 50.84 -21.32 -7.45
C ALA A 63 50.55 -20.38 -6.27
N ASP A 64 51.51 -20.21 -5.34
CA ASP A 64 51.38 -19.31 -4.19
C ASP A 64 51.25 -17.85 -4.64
N VAL A 65 52.10 -17.38 -5.57
CA VAL A 65 51.96 -16.04 -6.16
C VAL A 65 50.61 -15.86 -6.86
N PHE A 66 50.14 -16.88 -7.58
CA PHE A 66 48.84 -16.83 -8.24
C PHE A 66 47.70 -16.72 -7.22
N LEU A 67 47.72 -17.53 -6.17
CA LEU A 67 46.70 -17.48 -5.10
C LEU A 67 46.71 -16.16 -4.34
N LYS A 68 47.89 -15.63 -4.01
CA LYS A 68 48.04 -14.30 -3.39
C LYS A 68 47.50 -13.18 -4.29
N THR A 69 47.77 -13.25 -5.59
CA THR A 69 47.25 -12.28 -6.56
C THR A 69 45.70 -12.37 -6.67
N LEU A 70 45.18 -13.60 -6.69
CA LEU A 70 43.72 -13.82 -6.72
C LEU A 70 43.06 -13.29 -5.46
N LYS A 71 43.68 -13.49 -4.28
CA LYS A 71 43.19 -12.94 -3.02
C LYS A 71 43.23 -11.42 -3.03
N LEU A 72 44.31 -10.81 -3.48
CA LEU A 72 44.42 -9.34 -3.59
C LEU A 72 43.32 -8.75 -4.50
N LEU A 73 43.05 -9.39 -5.64
CA LEU A 73 41.97 -9.00 -6.55
C LEU A 73 40.60 -9.15 -5.88
N SER A 74 40.37 -10.24 -5.17
CA SER A 74 39.14 -10.47 -4.40
C SER A 74 38.95 -9.37 -3.35
N ASP A 75 39.97 -9.09 -2.56
CA ASP A 75 39.92 -8.04 -1.53
C ASP A 75 39.66 -6.65 -2.14
N PHE A 76 40.28 -6.35 -3.29
CA PHE A 76 39.99 -5.12 -4.04
C PHE A 76 38.54 -5.04 -4.48
N PHE A 77 37.99 -6.12 -5.04
CA PHE A 77 36.56 -6.13 -5.44
C PHE A 77 35.62 -6.00 -4.25
N TYR A 78 35.95 -6.60 -3.09
CA TYR A 78 35.18 -6.41 -1.87
C TYR A 78 35.14 -4.95 -1.44
N VAL A 79 36.27 -4.25 -1.45
CA VAL A 79 36.36 -2.83 -1.13
C VAL A 79 35.50 -1.99 -2.11
N VAL A 80 35.63 -2.27 -3.40
CA VAL A 80 34.83 -1.57 -4.45
C VAL A 80 33.32 -1.79 -4.22
N ILE A 81 32.89 -3.01 -3.92
CA ILE A 81 31.48 -3.32 -3.63
C ILE A 81 31.01 -2.56 -2.39
N ILE A 82 31.81 -2.53 -1.31
CA ILE A 82 31.47 -1.77 -0.10
C ILE A 82 31.30 -0.27 -0.42
N VAL A 83 32.26 0.31 -1.14
CA VAL A 83 32.20 1.74 -1.52
C VAL A 83 30.97 2.04 -2.38
N LEU A 84 30.68 1.22 -3.37
CA LEU A 84 29.50 1.37 -4.22
C LEU A 84 28.20 1.22 -3.42
N THR A 85 28.16 0.30 -2.47
CA THR A 85 27.00 0.09 -1.58
C THR A 85 26.78 1.31 -0.68
N LEU A 86 27.86 1.81 -0.05
CA LEU A 86 27.78 3.03 0.80
C LEU A 86 27.39 4.26 -0.02
N PHE A 87 27.93 4.41 -1.22
CA PHE A 87 27.59 5.51 -2.12
C PHE A 87 26.11 5.43 -2.54
N GLY A 88 25.65 4.25 -2.94
CA GLY A 88 24.23 4.03 -3.29
C GLY A 88 23.28 4.27 -2.10
N ALA A 89 23.68 3.84 -0.90
CA ALA A 89 22.93 4.11 0.33
C ALA A 89 22.91 5.62 0.63
N GLY A 90 24.03 6.33 0.46
CA GLY A 90 24.11 7.78 0.64
C GLY A 90 23.19 8.55 -0.33
N LEU A 91 23.18 8.17 -1.61
CA LEU A 91 22.25 8.75 -2.58
C LEU A 91 20.78 8.49 -2.21
N GLY A 92 20.47 7.27 -1.79
CA GLY A 92 19.12 6.89 -1.34
C GLY A 92 18.66 7.71 -0.13
N LEU A 93 19.51 7.84 0.88
CA LEU A 93 19.22 8.65 2.07
C LEU A 93 19.10 10.14 1.75
N GLY A 94 19.95 10.67 0.86
CA GLY A 94 19.88 12.06 0.39
C GLY A 94 18.56 12.35 -0.34
N TYR A 95 18.13 11.46 -1.22
CA TYR A 95 16.84 11.56 -1.90
C TYR A 95 15.67 11.54 -0.90
N LEU A 96 15.70 10.64 0.08
CA LEU A 96 14.69 10.59 1.14
C LEU A 96 14.65 11.86 1.97
N GLY A 97 15.81 12.38 2.37
CA GLY A 97 15.90 13.65 3.10
C GLY A 97 15.25 14.79 2.32
N SER A 98 15.48 14.85 1.02
CA SER A 98 14.83 15.82 0.12
C SER A 98 13.30 15.66 0.10
N GLN A 99 12.78 14.44 0.05
CA GLN A 99 11.33 14.20 0.07
C GLN A 99 10.72 14.58 1.42
N ILE A 100 11.40 14.28 2.54
CA ILE A 100 10.98 14.64 3.90
C ILE A 100 10.90 16.17 4.06
N GLN A 101 11.89 16.91 3.58
CA GLN A 101 11.87 18.38 3.63
C GLN A 101 10.72 19.00 2.84
N SER A 102 10.22 18.32 1.83
CA SER A 102 9.09 18.79 1.02
C SER A 102 7.72 18.53 1.64
N VAL A 103 7.64 17.79 2.76
CA VAL A 103 6.38 17.51 3.46
C VAL A 103 5.93 18.75 4.23
N PRO A 104 4.69 19.23 4.02
CA PRO A 104 4.14 20.34 4.79
C PRO A 104 4.08 19.99 6.28
N LEU A 105 4.44 20.93 7.15
CA LEU A 105 4.24 20.76 8.58
C LEU A 105 2.78 21.06 8.93
N ILE A 106 2.04 20.06 9.39
CA ILE A 106 0.68 20.21 9.92
C ILE A 106 0.78 20.41 11.43
N LYS A 107 0.04 21.39 11.98
CA LYS A 107 -0.04 21.57 13.43
C LYS A 107 -0.75 20.39 14.08
N ASP A 108 -0.31 19.98 15.27
CA ASP A 108 -0.87 18.82 15.98
C ASP A 108 -2.40 18.90 16.12
N LYS A 109 -2.93 20.04 16.52
CA LYS A 109 -4.38 20.25 16.63
C LYS A 109 -5.12 20.06 15.29
N THR A 110 -4.53 20.53 14.20
CA THR A 110 -5.11 20.38 12.86
C THR A 110 -5.09 18.91 12.41
N LEU A 111 -3.99 18.21 12.70
CA LEU A 111 -3.88 16.78 12.40
C LEU A 111 -4.92 15.97 13.18
N LEU A 112 -5.03 16.21 14.49
CA LEU A 112 -6.02 15.52 15.33
C LEU A 112 -7.46 15.81 14.88
N ASN A 113 -7.76 17.05 14.52
CA ASN A 113 -9.08 17.39 13.99
C ASN A 113 -9.36 16.63 12.69
N GLN A 114 -8.43 16.60 11.73
CA GLN A 114 -8.60 15.86 10.48
C GLN A 114 -8.79 14.35 10.69
N ILE A 115 -8.18 13.79 11.72
CA ILE A 115 -8.36 12.36 12.06
C ILE A 115 -9.74 12.12 12.68
N GLY A 116 -10.17 12.99 13.60
CA GLY A 116 -11.47 12.88 14.31
C GLY A 116 -12.67 13.38 13.48
N GLU A 117 -12.41 14.16 12.43
CA GLU A 117 -13.49 14.58 11.51
C GLU A 117 -13.91 13.37 10.64
N VAL A 118 -14.78 12.57 11.22
CA VAL A 118 -15.47 11.53 10.46
C VAL A 118 -16.42 12.21 9.48
N SER A 119 -16.34 11.87 8.20
CA SER A 119 -17.21 12.42 7.15
C SER A 119 -18.67 12.38 7.59
N LEU A 120 -19.23 13.54 7.85
CA LEU A 120 -20.63 13.68 8.19
C LEU A 120 -21.43 13.75 6.88
N VAL A 121 -22.64 13.21 6.89
CA VAL A 121 -23.56 13.39 5.76
C VAL A 121 -23.80 14.89 5.59
N SER A 122 -23.52 15.40 4.41
CA SER A 122 -23.81 16.79 4.09
C SER A 122 -25.31 17.00 3.95
N SER A 123 -25.77 18.20 4.23
CA SER A 123 -27.22 18.51 4.21
C SER A 123 -27.53 19.78 3.44
N MET A 124 -28.77 19.91 2.97
CA MET A 124 -29.27 21.09 2.30
C MET A 124 -30.38 21.73 3.15
N SER A 125 -30.44 23.06 3.17
CA SER A 125 -31.48 23.82 3.86
C SER A 125 -31.95 25.01 3.07
N TYR A 126 -33.20 25.42 3.36
CA TYR A 126 -33.77 26.68 2.92
C TYR A 126 -33.06 27.88 3.55
N SER A 127 -33.42 29.10 3.10
CA SER A 127 -32.90 30.36 3.64
C SER A 127 -33.19 30.53 5.14
N ASP A 128 -34.32 30.00 5.61
CA ASP A 128 -34.76 29.99 7.02
C ASP A 128 -34.09 28.86 7.86
N SER A 129 -33.15 28.11 7.27
CA SER A 129 -32.46 26.98 7.89
C SER A 129 -33.29 25.72 8.12
N LYS A 130 -34.53 25.66 7.59
CA LYS A 130 -35.28 24.40 7.55
C LYS A 130 -34.59 23.44 6.58
N LYS A 131 -34.53 22.18 6.96
CA LYS A 131 -33.90 21.12 6.15
C LYS A 131 -34.71 20.84 4.89
N ILE A 132 -34.02 20.82 3.74
CA ILE A 132 -34.57 20.33 2.47
C ILE A 132 -34.34 18.81 2.41
N ALA A 133 -33.06 18.37 2.49
CA ALA A 133 -32.69 16.98 2.44
C ALA A 133 -31.28 16.78 2.98
N ASP A 134 -30.91 15.52 3.24
CA ASP A 134 -29.49 15.12 3.28
C ASP A 134 -28.99 14.95 1.86
N ILE A 135 -27.71 15.26 1.62
CA ILE A 135 -27.08 14.99 0.33
C ILE A 135 -26.84 13.49 0.26
N ASP A 136 -27.40 12.88 -0.80
CA ASP A 136 -27.20 11.45 -1.02
C ASP A 136 -25.72 11.10 -1.08
N THR A 137 -25.35 10.17 -0.23
CA THR A 137 -24.02 9.58 -0.28
C THR A 137 -24.17 8.10 -0.64
N ASP A 138 -23.27 7.65 -1.48
CA ASP A 138 -23.07 6.21 -1.70
C ASP A 138 -22.21 5.59 -0.61
N LEU A 139 -21.70 6.39 0.34
CA LEU A 139 -20.87 5.98 1.45
C LEU A 139 -21.58 6.21 2.78
N LEU A 140 -22.09 5.13 3.37
CA LEU A 140 -22.68 5.16 4.69
C LEU A 140 -21.59 5.02 5.76
N ARG A 141 -21.73 5.80 6.86
CA ARG A 141 -20.79 5.77 7.98
C ARG A 141 -21.48 6.22 9.27
N THR A 142 -21.38 5.39 10.30
CA THR A 142 -21.84 5.70 11.65
C THR A 142 -20.65 5.52 12.60
N PRO A 143 -20.01 6.62 13.05
CA PRO A 143 -18.92 6.53 14.02
C PRO A 143 -19.45 6.12 15.39
N ILE A 144 -18.68 5.28 16.08
CA ILE A 144 -18.98 4.80 17.41
C ILE A 144 -17.76 4.89 18.32
N GLU A 145 -18.01 4.96 19.63
CA GLU A 145 -16.95 4.97 20.63
C GLU A 145 -16.29 3.60 20.78
N SER A 146 -15.09 3.59 21.35
CA SER A 146 -14.29 2.38 21.47
C SER A 146 -14.96 1.25 22.27
N ASP A 147 -15.71 1.58 23.31
CA ASP A 147 -16.45 0.63 24.16
C ASP A 147 -17.62 -0.05 23.43
N ALA A 148 -18.15 0.60 22.39
CA ALA A 148 -19.16 0.04 21.50
C ALA A 148 -18.56 -0.86 20.39
N ILE A 149 -17.26 -1.13 20.39
CA ILE A 149 -16.59 -2.00 19.41
C ILE A 149 -16.13 -3.29 20.08
N SER A 150 -16.57 -4.43 19.56
CA SER A 150 -16.16 -5.76 20.05
C SER A 150 -14.63 -5.95 20.04
N ASN A 151 -14.10 -6.55 21.11
CA ASN A 151 -12.70 -6.96 21.16
C ASN A 151 -12.36 -7.99 20.08
N ASN A 152 -13.33 -8.77 19.60
CA ASN A 152 -13.12 -9.73 18.54
C ASN A 152 -12.63 -9.06 17.26
N VAL A 153 -13.26 -7.94 16.85
CA VAL A 153 -12.84 -7.23 15.65
C VAL A 153 -11.57 -6.39 15.86
N LYS A 154 -11.39 -5.80 17.05
CA LYS A 154 -10.13 -5.09 17.40
C LYS A 154 -8.93 -6.04 17.25
N ASN A 155 -9.03 -7.23 17.85
CA ASN A 155 -8.00 -8.26 17.78
C ASN A 155 -7.78 -8.77 16.35
N ALA A 156 -8.86 -8.97 15.59
CA ALA A 156 -8.79 -9.45 14.21
C ALA A 156 -8.08 -8.47 13.29
N ILE A 157 -8.38 -7.16 13.40
CA ILE A 157 -7.69 -6.09 12.67
C ILE A 157 -6.21 -6.03 13.05
N ILE A 158 -5.88 -6.02 14.36
CA ILE A 158 -4.48 -5.98 14.83
C ILE A 158 -3.72 -7.20 14.32
N ALA A 159 -4.26 -8.40 14.46
CA ALA A 159 -3.60 -9.63 14.04
C ALA A 159 -3.36 -9.70 12.52
N THR A 160 -4.18 -9.00 11.73
CA THR A 160 -4.16 -9.09 10.27
C THR A 160 -3.40 -7.96 9.61
N GLU A 161 -3.65 -6.72 10.04
CA GLU A 161 -3.10 -5.53 9.41
C GLU A 161 -1.79 -5.07 10.06
N ASP A 162 -1.64 -5.28 11.39
CA ASP A 162 -0.49 -4.78 12.13
C ASP A 162 -0.25 -5.55 13.44
N GLU A 163 0.32 -6.74 13.35
CA GLU A 163 0.56 -7.63 14.51
C GLU A 163 1.42 -6.99 15.62
N ASN A 164 2.15 -5.95 15.30
CA ASN A 164 2.99 -5.21 16.24
C ASN A 164 2.41 -3.85 16.64
N PHE A 165 1.14 -3.59 16.36
CA PHE A 165 0.48 -2.31 16.60
C PHE A 165 0.76 -1.73 17.99
N ASN A 166 0.64 -2.54 19.04
CA ASN A 166 0.86 -2.11 20.42
C ASN A 166 2.34 -1.92 20.79
N LYS A 167 3.30 -2.27 19.90
CA LYS A 167 4.74 -2.23 20.21
C LYS A 167 5.49 -1.08 19.55
N HIS A 168 5.03 -0.63 18.37
CA HIS A 168 5.69 0.46 17.65
C HIS A 168 5.03 1.82 17.93
N LYS A 169 5.69 2.88 17.49
CA LYS A 169 5.22 4.27 17.59
C LYS A 169 4.91 4.84 16.19
N GLY A 170 3.88 4.32 15.56
CA GLY A 170 3.38 4.79 14.26
C GLY A 170 4.02 4.15 13.04
N VAL A 171 5.27 3.70 13.13
CA VAL A 171 5.98 3.06 12.01
C VAL A 171 6.82 1.88 12.47
N VAL A 172 7.04 0.93 11.59
CA VAL A 172 7.99 -0.18 11.77
C VAL A 172 9.23 0.08 10.92
N PRO A 173 10.39 0.47 11.52
CA PRO A 173 11.59 0.89 10.76
C PRO A 173 12.05 -0.16 9.74
N LYS A 174 12.00 -1.45 10.09
CA LYS A 174 12.35 -2.55 9.20
C LYS A 174 11.45 -2.60 7.95
N ALA A 175 10.16 -2.33 8.10
CA ALA A 175 9.21 -2.31 6.99
C ALA A 175 9.46 -1.10 6.07
N VAL A 176 9.74 0.08 6.66
CA VAL A 176 10.11 1.28 5.92
C VAL A 176 11.37 1.04 5.10
N PHE A 177 12.43 0.48 5.72
CA PHE A 177 13.67 0.16 5.02
C PHE A 177 13.44 -0.84 3.87
N ARG A 178 12.68 -1.91 4.11
CA ARG A 178 12.34 -2.89 3.05
C ARG A 178 11.61 -2.23 1.88
N ALA A 179 10.61 -1.37 2.17
CA ALA A 179 9.86 -0.65 1.14
C ALA A 179 10.76 0.26 0.30
N LEU A 180 11.73 0.93 0.92
CA LEU A 180 12.73 1.75 0.25
C LEU A 180 13.62 0.94 -0.69
N VAL A 181 14.20 -0.15 -0.19
CA VAL A 181 15.05 -1.03 -1.01
C VAL A 181 14.27 -1.60 -2.19
N SER A 182 13.05 -2.08 -1.96
CA SER A 182 12.18 -2.61 -3.03
C SER A 182 11.90 -1.56 -4.10
N SER A 183 11.68 -0.32 -3.69
CA SER A 183 11.37 0.77 -4.60
C SER A 183 12.57 1.21 -5.44
N VAL A 184 13.77 1.28 -4.83
CA VAL A 184 15.02 1.63 -5.54
C VAL A 184 15.41 0.53 -6.52
N LEU A 185 15.23 -0.72 -6.15
CA LEU A 185 15.56 -1.87 -6.99
C LEU A 185 14.49 -2.19 -8.04
N GLY A 186 13.31 -1.58 -7.96
CA GLY A 186 12.18 -1.89 -8.84
C GLY A 186 11.68 -3.34 -8.70
N VAL A 187 11.98 -4.00 -7.58
CA VAL A 187 11.67 -5.41 -7.33
C VAL A 187 10.47 -5.50 -6.38
N GLY A 188 9.34 -5.89 -6.94
CA GLY A 188 8.16 -6.32 -6.20
C GLY A 188 7.28 -5.20 -5.63
N SER A 189 5.99 -5.44 -5.61
CA SER A 189 5.04 -4.68 -4.80
C SER A 189 5.24 -5.07 -3.33
N SER A 190 5.65 -4.13 -2.49
CA SER A 190 5.68 -4.34 -1.04
C SER A 190 4.26 -4.31 -0.49
N SER A 191 3.49 -5.37 -0.67
CA SER A 191 2.26 -5.57 0.08
C SER A 191 2.59 -5.95 1.52
N GLY A 192 1.96 -5.31 2.51
CA GLY A 192 2.02 -5.73 3.91
C GLY A 192 3.16 -5.13 4.74
N GLY A 193 3.32 -3.82 4.76
CA GLY A 193 4.33 -3.18 5.63
C GLY A 193 3.92 -1.84 6.23
N SER A 194 2.74 -1.31 5.88
CA SER A 194 2.20 -0.09 6.47
C SER A 194 1.47 -0.44 7.78
N THR A 195 1.71 0.36 8.82
CA THR A 195 1.02 0.22 10.11
C THR A 195 -0.42 0.72 10.02
N LEU A 196 -1.27 0.33 10.98
CA LEU A 196 -2.63 0.88 11.12
C LEU A 196 -2.62 2.41 11.20
N THR A 197 -1.67 2.98 11.94
CA THR A 197 -1.50 4.43 12.06
C THR A 197 -1.20 5.08 10.69
N GLN A 198 -0.33 4.46 9.88
CA GLN A 198 -0.05 4.93 8.52
C GLN A 198 -1.25 4.81 7.60
N GLN A 199 -2.03 3.73 7.73
CA GLN A 199 -3.26 3.53 6.96
C GLN A 199 -4.31 4.58 7.32
N LEU A 200 -4.47 4.90 8.60
CA LEU A 200 -5.37 5.95 9.08
C LEU A 200 -4.98 7.32 8.51
N ILE A 201 -3.68 7.68 8.61
CA ILE A 201 -3.16 8.93 8.01
C ILE A 201 -3.41 8.95 6.49
N LYS A 202 -3.21 7.83 5.80
CA LYS A 202 -3.49 7.72 4.37
C LYS A 202 -4.96 8.01 4.07
N GLN A 203 -5.87 7.43 4.83
CA GLN A 203 -7.31 7.56 4.60
C GLN A 203 -7.84 8.97 4.89
N GLN A 204 -7.32 9.65 5.92
CA GLN A 204 -7.87 10.91 6.41
C GLN A 204 -7.08 12.16 5.99
N VAL A 205 -5.77 12.02 5.68
CA VAL A 205 -4.91 13.19 5.51
C VAL A 205 -4.22 13.24 4.16
N THR A 206 -3.59 12.15 3.72
CA THR A 206 -2.68 12.18 2.56
C THR A 206 -3.28 11.65 1.26
N GLY A 207 -4.39 10.91 1.32
CA GLY A 207 -5.03 10.30 0.16
C GLY A 207 -4.24 9.15 -0.45
N ASP A 208 -4.62 8.74 -1.68
CA ASP A 208 -4.18 7.49 -2.31
C ASP A 208 -3.12 7.62 -3.40
N THR A 209 -2.69 8.86 -3.77
CA THR A 209 -1.72 9.05 -4.84
C THR A 209 -0.41 8.28 -4.59
N PRO A 210 0.06 7.40 -5.50
CA PRO A 210 1.20 6.53 -5.25
C PRO A 210 2.54 7.27 -5.46
N THR A 211 2.85 8.24 -4.58
CA THR A 211 4.08 9.03 -4.65
C THR A 211 4.96 8.81 -3.41
N PHE A 212 6.28 8.97 -3.59
CA PHE A 212 7.23 8.95 -2.47
C PHE A 212 6.98 10.07 -1.45
N LYS A 213 6.62 11.26 -1.95
CA LYS A 213 6.29 12.41 -1.12
C LYS A 213 5.12 12.09 -0.18
N ARG A 214 4.05 11.50 -0.72
CA ARG A 214 2.92 11.04 0.09
C ARG A 214 3.35 10.02 1.14
N LYS A 215 4.16 9.02 0.75
CA LYS A 215 4.64 8.00 1.71
C LYS A 215 5.54 8.59 2.80
N ALA A 216 6.34 9.59 2.49
CA ALA A 216 7.11 10.33 3.49
C ALA A 216 6.19 11.11 4.44
N ALA A 217 5.14 11.76 3.91
CA ALA A 217 4.13 12.44 4.72
C ALA A 217 3.39 11.47 5.65
N GLU A 218 2.96 10.30 5.15
CA GLU A 218 2.35 9.26 6.00
C GLU A 218 3.24 8.87 7.19
N ILE A 219 4.54 8.68 6.95
CA ILE A 219 5.48 8.30 8.00
C ILE A 219 5.59 9.42 9.05
N ILE A 220 5.75 10.68 8.61
CA ILE A 220 5.90 11.82 9.51
C ILE A 220 4.63 12.02 10.34
N TYR A 221 3.48 12.04 9.70
CA TYR A 221 2.20 12.26 10.39
C TYR A 221 1.79 11.09 11.26
N ALA A 222 2.15 9.86 10.91
CA ALA A 222 1.95 8.70 11.77
C ALA A 222 2.79 8.79 13.06
N LEU A 223 4.06 9.21 12.96
CA LEU A 223 4.90 9.49 14.13
C LEU A 223 4.36 10.65 14.97
N GLN A 224 3.80 11.67 14.34
CA GLN A 224 3.19 12.82 14.99
C GLN A 224 1.91 12.43 15.72
N LEU A 225 1.01 11.69 15.06
CA LEU A 225 -0.25 11.22 15.64
C LEU A 225 -0.01 10.37 16.90
N GLU A 226 0.92 9.43 16.86
CA GLU A 226 1.25 8.55 18.01
C GLU A 226 1.87 9.27 19.24
N ARG A 227 2.20 10.53 19.11
CA ARG A 227 2.61 11.37 20.28
C ARG A 227 1.43 11.96 21.00
N HIS A 228 0.28 12.07 20.36
CA HIS A 228 -0.88 12.82 20.84
C HIS A 228 -2.14 11.96 21.00
N ALA A 229 -2.22 10.83 20.34
CA ALA A 229 -3.33 9.88 20.42
C ALA A 229 -2.87 8.54 20.98
N SER A 230 -3.70 7.93 21.81
CA SER A 230 -3.47 6.59 22.33
C SER A 230 -3.71 5.52 21.25
N LYS A 231 -3.18 4.32 21.48
CA LYS A 231 -3.43 3.17 20.59
C LYS A 231 -4.91 2.85 20.43
N ASN A 232 -5.68 3.01 21.51
CA ASN A 232 -7.10 2.75 21.47
C ASN A 232 -7.85 3.79 20.63
N GLU A 233 -7.51 5.08 20.76
CA GLU A 233 -8.07 6.13 19.90
C GLU A 233 -7.72 5.89 18.43
N ILE A 234 -6.45 5.64 18.10
CA ILE A 234 -6.00 5.36 16.72
C ILE A 234 -6.75 4.16 16.13
N LEU A 235 -6.92 3.08 16.89
CA LEU A 235 -7.64 1.90 16.44
C LEU A 235 -9.14 2.17 16.24
N THR A 236 -9.74 2.95 17.13
CA THR A 236 -11.15 3.36 17.04
C THR A 236 -11.37 4.22 15.81
N ASP A 237 -10.53 5.23 15.60
CA ASP A 237 -10.60 6.09 14.42
C ASP A 237 -10.40 5.28 13.13
N TYR A 238 -9.43 4.37 13.11
CA TYR A 238 -9.22 3.46 11.97
C TYR A 238 -10.47 2.63 11.66
N LEU A 239 -11.09 2.03 12.69
CA LEU A 239 -12.30 1.24 12.54
C LEU A 239 -13.52 2.05 12.13
N ASN A 240 -13.58 3.34 12.50
CA ASN A 240 -14.65 4.25 12.11
C ASN A 240 -14.52 4.78 10.68
N VAL A 241 -13.31 4.80 10.10
CA VAL A 241 -13.12 5.40 8.77
C VAL A 241 -12.80 4.40 7.67
N SER A 242 -12.37 3.19 8.02
CA SER A 242 -11.97 2.20 7.02
C SER A 242 -13.11 1.77 6.13
N PRO A 243 -12.86 1.58 4.81
CA PRO A 243 -13.87 1.08 3.89
C PRO A 243 -14.07 -0.44 4.08
N PHE A 244 -15.33 -0.87 4.11
CA PHE A 244 -15.73 -2.27 4.26
C PHE A 244 -16.50 -2.83 3.05
N GLY A 245 -16.52 -2.11 1.93
CA GLY A 245 -17.21 -2.55 0.71
C GLY A 245 -18.66 -2.16 0.67
N ARG A 246 -19.57 -3.10 0.41
CA ARG A 246 -20.99 -2.83 0.22
C ARG A 246 -21.85 -3.57 1.23
N ASN A 247 -22.96 -2.91 1.62
CA ASN A 247 -24.01 -3.51 2.41
C ASN A 247 -25.03 -4.27 1.54
N ASN A 248 -26.04 -4.87 2.17
CA ASN A 248 -27.11 -5.61 1.52
C ASN A 248 -28.06 -4.77 0.65
N LYS A 249 -27.88 -3.44 0.62
CA LYS A 249 -28.59 -2.50 -0.28
C LYS A 249 -27.66 -1.98 -1.40
N GLY A 250 -26.48 -2.55 -1.58
CA GLY A 250 -25.49 -2.14 -2.60
C GLY A 250 -24.76 -0.83 -2.30
N LYS A 251 -25.06 -0.15 -1.17
CA LYS A 251 -24.41 1.09 -0.75
C LYS A 251 -23.00 0.79 -0.27
N ASN A 252 -22.03 1.66 -0.62
CA ASN A 252 -20.70 1.60 -0.05
C ASN A 252 -20.74 1.92 1.45
N ILE A 253 -19.98 1.20 2.23
CA ILE A 253 -19.93 1.36 3.69
C ILE A 253 -18.51 1.59 4.17
N ALA A 254 -18.34 2.54 5.08
CA ALA A 254 -17.16 2.76 5.86
C ALA A 254 -17.53 2.77 7.34
N GLY A 255 -16.58 2.37 8.16
CA GLY A 255 -16.80 2.21 9.59
C GLY A 255 -17.39 0.86 9.95
N ILE A 256 -16.95 0.38 11.11
CA ILE A 256 -17.22 -0.99 11.58
C ILE A 256 -18.69 -1.19 11.96
N GLU A 257 -19.38 -0.14 12.44
CA GLU A 257 -20.81 -0.23 12.79
C GLU A 257 -21.64 -0.44 11.52
N GLU A 258 -21.42 0.36 10.48
CA GLU A 258 -22.10 0.17 9.19
C GLU A 258 -21.79 -1.19 8.56
N ALA A 259 -20.57 -1.67 8.74
CA ALA A 259 -20.20 -3.00 8.25
C ALA A 259 -20.92 -4.13 9.01
N ALA A 260 -21.02 -4.02 10.32
CA ALA A 260 -21.71 -5.01 11.17
C ALA A 260 -23.22 -5.01 10.87
N GLN A 261 -23.84 -3.83 10.83
CA GLN A 261 -25.27 -3.67 10.54
C GLN A 261 -25.61 -4.03 9.08
N GLY A 262 -24.80 -3.58 8.14
CA GLY A 262 -25.08 -3.74 6.72
C GLY A 262 -24.80 -5.14 6.17
N ILE A 263 -23.94 -5.92 6.82
CA ILE A 263 -23.57 -7.27 6.38
C ILE A 263 -24.25 -8.35 7.24
N PHE A 264 -24.31 -8.14 8.56
CA PHE A 264 -24.82 -9.15 9.50
C PHE A 264 -26.09 -8.73 10.23
N GLY A 265 -26.47 -7.45 10.22
CA GLY A 265 -27.63 -6.95 10.96
C GLY A 265 -27.43 -6.90 12.47
N VAL A 266 -26.19 -6.87 12.95
CA VAL A 266 -25.82 -6.79 14.36
C VAL A 266 -25.02 -5.53 14.65
N SER A 267 -24.96 -5.09 15.92
CA SER A 267 -24.05 -4.03 16.32
C SER A 267 -22.59 -4.48 16.27
N ALA A 268 -21.67 -3.54 16.07
CA ALA A 268 -20.23 -3.81 16.15
C ALA A 268 -19.80 -4.36 17.53
N ALA A 269 -20.56 -4.06 18.59
CA ALA A 269 -20.34 -4.61 19.92
C ALA A 269 -20.61 -6.13 20.00
N ASP A 270 -21.55 -6.63 19.20
CA ASP A 270 -22.08 -8.00 19.29
C ASP A 270 -21.41 -8.97 18.28
N LEU A 271 -20.42 -8.48 17.51
CA LEU A 271 -19.74 -9.31 16.52
C LEU A 271 -19.09 -10.56 17.11
N THR A 272 -19.49 -11.72 16.63
CA THR A 272 -18.83 -13.01 16.92
C THR A 272 -17.44 -13.08 16.30
N VAL A 273 -16.60 -14.03 16.72
CA VAL A 273 -15.25 -14.19 16.14
C VAL A 273 -15.29 -14.48 14.62
N PRO A 274 -16.14 -15.37 14.07
CA PRO A 274 -16.23 -15.59 12.63
C PRO A 274 -16.66 -14.35 11.85
N GLN A 275 -17.62 -13.58 12.36
CA GLN A 275 -18.08 -12.33 11.76
C GLN A 275 -17.00 -11.25 11.81
N ALA A 276 -16.36 -11.06 12.97
CA ALA A 276 -15.25 -10.14 13.16
C ALA A 276 -14.07 -10.46 12.24
N ALA A 277 -13.75 -11.75 12.07
CA ALA A 277 -12.70 -12.20 11.15
C ALA A 277 -13.05 -11.92 9.68
N TYR A 278 -14.33 -12.05 9.31
CA TYR A 278 -14.78 -11.70 7.96
C TYR A 278 -14.62 -10.19 7.72
N LEU A 279 -15.16 -9.34 8.60
CA LEU A 279 -15.05 -7.89 8.48
C LEU A 279 -13.59 -7.42 8.48
N ALA A 280 -12.75 -7.95 9.35
CA ALA A 280 -11.33 -7.59 9.40
C ALA A 280 -10.55 -7.95 8.13
N GLY A 281 -11.07 -8.83 7.31
CA GLY A 281 -10.50 -9.16 5.99
C GLY A 281 -10.83 -8.13 4.90
N LEU A 282 -11.91 -7.37 5.03
CA LEU A 282 -12.45 -6.51 3.97
C LEU A 282 -11.57 -5.30 3.60
N PRO A 283 -10.92 -4.57 4.52
CA PRO A 283 -10.21 -3.33 4.21
C PRO A 283 -9.10 -3.47 3.16
N GLN A 284 -8.53 -4.65 2.97
CA GLN A 284 -7.50 -4.90 1.96
C GLN A 284 -8.04 -4.75 0.53
N SER A 285 -9.28 -5.20 0.26
CA SER A 285 -9.94 -5.09 -1.05
C SER A 285 -11.47 -5.06 -0.85
N PRO A 286 -12.03 -3.94 -0.37
CA PRO A 286 -13.38 -3.88 0.16
C PRO A 286 -14.45 -4.35 -0.84
N ILE A 287 -14.37 -3.89 -2.08
CA ILE A 287 -15.35 -4.25 -3.13
C ILE A 287 -15.23 -5.72 -3.55
N VAL A 288 -14.02 -6.27 -3.57
CA VAL A 288 -13.81 -7.68 -3.95
C VAL A 288 -14.30 -8.63 -2.85
N TYR A 289 -13.98 -8.32 -1.60
CA TYR A 289 -14.22 -9.22 -0.47
C TYR A 289 -15.60 -9.06 0.16
N SER A 290 -16.29 -7.90 0.03
CA SER A 290 -17.65 -7.74 0.53
C SER A 290 -18.64 -8.66 -0.16
N PRO A 291 -19.71 -9.11 0.52
CA PRO A 291 -20.57 -10.17 -0.01
C PRO A 291 -21.58 -9.69 -1.04
N TYR A 292 -21.81 -8.38 -1.17
CA TYR A 292 -22.87 -7.84 -2.02
C TYR A 292 -22.37 -7.14 -3.27
N THR A 293 -23.21 -7.17 -4.31
CA THR A 293 -23.06 -6.43 -5.56
C THR A 293 -23.53 -4.96 -5.41
N ALA A 294 -23.41 -4.15 -6.46
CA ALA A 294 -23.86 -2.75 -6.45
C ALA A 294 -25.39 -2.62 -6.34
N ASP A 295 -26.12 -3.63 -6.75
CA ASP A 295 -27.57 -3.73 -6.71
C ASP A 295 -28.09 -4.48 -5.46
N GLY A 296 -27.24 -4.60 -4.43
CA GLY A 296 -27.62 -5.15 -3.14
C GLY A 296 -27.80 -6.66 -3.11
N GLN A 297 -27.58 -7.36 -4.22
CA GLN A 297 -27.74 -8.81 -4.28
C GLN A 297 -26.49 -9.52 -3.73
N LEU A 298 -26.67 -10.68 -3.12
CA LEU A 298 -25.56 -11.52 -2.71
C LEU A 298 -24.78 -11.98 -3.94
N LYS A 299 -23.44 -11.89 -3.87
CA LYS A 299 -22.56 -12.35 -4.95
C LYS A 299 -22.69 -13.84 -5.20
N ASN A 300 -22.37 -14.28 -6.41
CA ASN A 300 -22.27 -15.70 -6.72
C ASN A 300 -21.17 -16.41 -5.92
N GLU A 301 -21.23 -17.73 -5.85
CA GLU A 301 -20.31 -18.57 -5.06
C GLU A 301 -18.83 -18.30 -5.37
N LYS A 302 -18.47 -18.11 -6.64
CA LYS A 302 -17.10 -17.82 -7.08
C LYS A 302 -16.60 -16.49 -6.49
N ASP A 303 -17.40 -15.44 -6.57
CA ASP A 303 -17.01 -14.11 -6.11
C ASP A 303 -17.05 -14.00 -4.58
N LEU A 304 -17.96 -14.72 -3.91
CA LEU A 304 -17.97 -14.88 -2.46
C LEU A 304 -16.72 -15.59 -1.94
N SER A 305 -16.21 -16.57 -2.70
CA SER A 305 -15.06 -17.38 -2.26
C SER A 305 -13.83 -16.55 -1.92
N TYR A 306 -13.64 -15.37 -2.53
CA TYR A 306 -12.51 -14.48 -2.23
C TYR A 306 -12.59 -13.91 -0.80
N GLY A 307 -13.76 -13.42 -0.40
CA GLY A 307 -13.99 -12.91 0.96
C GLY A 307 -13.90 -14.03 2.01
N LEU A 308 -14.47 -15.21 1.71
CA LEU A 308 -14.42 -16.37 2.60
C LEU A 308 -12.99 -16.92 2.76
N ALA A 309 -12.18 -16.92 1.69
CA ALA A 309 -10.77 -17.27 1.78
C ALA A 309 -10.01 -16.27 2.66
N ARG A 310 -10.28 -14.97 2.49
CA ARG A 310 -9.68 -13.93 3.30
C ARG A 310 -10.04 -14.03 4.78
N GLN A 311 -11.29 -14.37 5.11
CA GLN A 311 -11.71 -14.67 6.49
C GLN A 311 -10.86 -15.78 7.12
N LYS A 312 -10.60 -16.86 6.39
CA LYS A 312 -9.76 -17.96 6.87
C LYS A 312 -8.33 -17.53 7.15
N ASP A 313 -7.78 -16.62 6.33
CA ASP A 313 -6.46 -16.01 6.57
C ASP A 313 -6.47 -15.20 7.88
N VAL A 314 -7.53 -14.41 8.12
CA VAL A 314 -7.69 -13.65 9.37
C VAL A 314 -7.80 -14.57 10.58
N LEU A 315 -8.59 -15.63 10.52
CA LEU A 315 -8.69 -16.64 11.59
C LEU A 315 -7.33 -17.29 11.87
N TYR A 316 -6.56 -17.59 10.83
CA TYR A 316 -5.20 -18.10 10.98
C TYR A 316 -4.26 -17.07 11.65
N ASN A 317 -4.37 -15.78 11.29
CA ASN A 317 -3.60 -14.72 11.93
C ASN A 317 -3.97 -14.55 13.42
N LEU A 318 -5.25 -14.65 13.76
CA LEU A 318 -5.72 -14.66 15.16
C LEU A 318 -5.13 -15.83 15.95
N TYR A 319 -5.12 -17.03 15.37
CA TYR A 319 -4.49 -18.21 15.97
C TYR A 319 -2.98 -18.03 16.13
N ARG A 320 -2.29 -17.62 15.09
CA ARG A 320 -0.85 -17.35 15.11
C ARG A 320 -0.46 -16.25 16.10
N GLY A 321 -1.29 -15.23 16.24
CA GLY A 321 -1.13 -14.13 17.19
C GLY A 321 -1.45 -14.48 18.64
N GLY A 322 -1.95 -15.71 18.92
CA GLY A 322 -2.30 -16.17 20.25
C GLY A 322 -3.65 -15.63 20.78
N TYR A 323 -4.49 -15.06 19.91
CA TYR A 323 -5.85 -14.63 20.25
C TYR A 323 -6.85 -15.79 20.27
N LEU A 324 -6.54 -16.88 19.58
CA LEU A 324 -7.33 -18.11 19.55
C LEU A 324 -6.41 -19.29 19.89
N ASP A 325 -6.95 -20.27 20.62
CA ASP A 325 -6.34 -21.57 20.73
C ASP A 325 -6.64 -22.44 19.48
N LYS A 326 -5.99 -23.60 19.39
CA LYS A 326 -6.12 -24.49 18.23
C LYS A 326 -7.57 -25.03 18.07
N SER A 327 -8.26 -25.34 19.15
CA SER A 327 -9.64 -25.84 19.10
C SER A 327 -10.60 -24.77 18.60
N GLN A 328 -10.47 -23.55 19.12
CA GLN A 328 -11.24 -22.39 18.66
C GLN A 328 -10.99 -22.11 17.18
N TYR A 329 -9.72 -22.10 16.76
CA TYR A 329 -9.36 -21.86 15.36
C TYR A 329 -10.00 -22.90 14.42
N GLU A 330 -9.88 -24.20 14.71
CA GLU A 330 -10.46 -25.24 13.86
C GLU A 330 -12.01 -25.17 13.84
N SER A 331 -12.63 -24.86 14.98
CA SER A 331 -14.09 -24.67 15.08
C SER A 331 -14.54 -23.50 14.22
N TYR A 332 -13.92 -22.30 14.36
CA TYR A 332 -14.31 -21.11 13.60
C TYR A 332 -13.96 -21.21 12.11
N LYS A 333 -12.88 -21.88 11.75
CA LYS A 333 -12.51 -22.14 10.36
C LYS A 333 -13.53 -23.01 9.62
N SER A 334 -14.20 -23.93 10.35
CA SER A 334 -15.26 -24.77 9.80
C SER A 334 -16.63 -24.11 9.82
N TYR A 335 -16.78 -22.99 10.52
CA TYR A 335 -18.03 -22.26 10.59
C TYR A 335 -18.38 -21.59 9.25
N ASP A 336 -19.60 -21.81 8.80
CA ASP A 336 -20.12 -21.20 7.59
C ASP A 336 -20.73 -19.83 7.90
N VAL A 337 -19.93 -18.77 7.75
CA VAL A 337 -20.34 -17.40 8.05
C VAL A 337 -21.38 -16.85 7.06
N THR A 338 -21.59 -17.52 5.92
CA THR A 338 -22.59 -17.06 4.94
C THR A 338 -24.01 -17.14 5.47
N LYS A 339 -24.24 -17.98 6.48
CA LYS A 339 -25.54 -18.10 7.17
C LYS A 339 -25.89 -16.87 8.01
N ASP A 340 -24.89 -16.06 8.34
CA ASP A 340 -25.07 -14.85 9.13
C ASP A 340 -25.29 -13.62 8.22
N PHE A 341 -25.12 -13.73 6.90
CA PHE A 341 -25.34 -12.60 6.01
C PHE A 341 -26.81 -12.22 5.95
N LYS A 342 -27.06 -10.93 5.95
CA LYS A 342 -28.42 -10.41 5.68
C LYS A 342 -28.87 -10.78 4.27
N ASP A 343 -30.18 -10.95 4.11
CA ASP A 343 -30.75 -11.04 2.77
C ASP A 343 -30.48 -9.78 1.97
N GLY A 344 -30.21 -9.95 0.67
CA GLY A 344 -30.05 -8.84 -0.24
C GLY A 344 -31.34 -8.06 -0.40
N GLU A 345 -31.24 -6.75 -0.41
CA GLU A 345 -32.36 -5.85 -0.65
C GLU A 345 -32.06 -5.03 -1.91
N ASN A 346 -33.09 -4.73 -2.71
CA ASN A 346 -32.91 -3.79 -3.81
C ASN A 346 -32.58 -2.40 -3.23
N PRO A 347 -31.66 -1.65 -3.86
CA PRO A 347 -31.40 -0.27 -3.47
C PRO A 347 -32.73 0.51 -3.43
N ASP A 348 -32.97 1.22 -2.33
CA ASP A 348 -34.08 2.16 -2.28
C ASP A 348 -33.91 3.14 -3.44
N ALA A 349 -34.90 3.22 -4.32
CA ALA A 349 -34.94 4.25 -5.35
C ALA A 349 -35.25 5.59 -4.65
N VAL A 350 -34.21 6.27 -4.19
CA VAL A 350 -34.37 7.62 -3.63
C VAL A 350 -34.71 8.55 -4.79
N SER A 351 -35.97 8.92 -4.91
CA SER A 351 -36.41 9.94 -5.86
C SER A 351 -36.47 11.26 -5.13
N HIS A 352 -35.57 12.15 -5.45
CA HIS A 352 -35.65 13.55 -5.00
C HIS A 352 -36.46 14.38 -5.96
N ASP A 353 -36.91 15.53 -5.50
CA ASP A 353 -37.60 16.51 -6.32
C ASP A 353 -36.64 17.35 -7.17
N TYR A 354 -37.18 18.18 -8.04
CA TYR A 354 -36.40 19.07 -8.89
C TYR A 354 -35.52 20.03 -8.07
N LEU A 355 -36.02 20.49 -6.91
CA LEU A 355 -35.29 21.39 -6.03
C LEU A 355 -33.97 20.77 -5.56
N TYR A 356 -34.02 19.53 -5.11
CA TYR A 356 -32.82 18.82 -4.69
C TYR A 356 -31.72 18.78 -5.77
N TYR A 357 -32.11 18.37 -7.00
CA TYR A 357 -31.14 18.26 -8.09
C TYR A 357 -30.61 19.61 -8.53
N SER A 358 -31.41 20.67 -8.50
CA SER A 358 -30.98 22.03 -8.81
C SER A 358 -29.96 22.54 -7.79
N VAL A 359 -30.25 22.39 -6.50
CA VAL A 359 -29.34 22.78 -5.40
C VAL A 359 -28.04 21.97 -5.47
N MET A 360 -28.17 20.68 -5.73
CA MET A 360 -27.00 19.79 -5.83
C MET A 360 -26.06 20.17 -6.98
N SER A 361 -26.62 20.50 -8.15
CA SER A 361 -25.86 20.93 -9.32
C SER A 361 -25.07 22.21 -9.04
N GLU A 362 -25.72 23.21 -8.44
CA GLU A 362 -25.09 24.50 -8.11
C GLU A 362 -24.02 24.32 -7.00
N ALA A 363 -24.32 23.55 -5.98
CA ALA A 363 -23.36 23.23 -4.92
C ALA A 363 -22.11 22.51 -5.47
N GLN A 364 -22.29 21.60 -6.44
CA GLN A 364 -21.21 20.91 -7.10
C GLN A 364 -20.33 21.86 -7.93
N ASP A 365 -20.92 22.81 -8.64
CA ASP A 365 -20.17 23.81 -9.40
C ASP A 365 -19.36 24.75 -8.45
N ILE A 366 -19.95 25.19 -7.34
CA ILE A 366 -19.25 25.97 -6.31
C ILE A 366 -18.08 25.18 -5.70
N MET A 367 -18.30 23.93 -5.37
CA MET A 367 -17.26 23.06 -4.83
C MET A 367 -16.16 22.80 -5.86
N TYR A 368 -16.50 22.58 -7.12
CA TYR A 368 -15.55 22.43 -8.20
C TYR A 368 -14.63 23.67 -8.32
N ASP A 369 -15.21 24.86 -8.34
CA ASP A 369 -14.44 26.11 -8.41
C ASP A 369 -13.54 26.29 -7.17
N TYR A 370 -14.04 25.93 -6.00
CA TYR A 370 -13.24 25.93 -4.77
C TYR A 370 -12.04 25.01 -4.85
N LEU A 371 -12.22 23.76 -5.29
CA LEU A 371 -11.14 22.76 -5.40
C LEU A 371 -10.09 23.18 -6.45
N VAL A 372 -10.53 23.62 -7.61
CA VAL A 372 -9.63 24.12 -8.67
C VAL A 372 -8.78 25.29 -8.16
N LYS A 373 -9.37 26.22 -7.41
CA LYS A 373 -8.66 27.36 -6.83
C LYS A 373 -7.72 26.93 -5.68
N ARG A 374 -8.19 26.05 -4.81
CA ARG A 374 -7.38 25.49 -3.70
C ARG A 374 -6.11 24.83 -4.21
N ASP A 375 -6.24 24.02 -5.25
CA ASP A 375 -5.16 23.22 -5.80
C ASP A 375 -4.34 23.98 -6.85
N LYS A 376 -4.71 25.24 -7.13
CA LYS A 376 -4.04 26.14 -8.10
C LYS A 376 -3.91 25.54 -9.50
N VAL A 377 -4.97 24.85 -9.94
CA VAL A 377 -5.00 24.22 -11.26
C VAL A 377 -4.96 25.29 -12.35
N SER A 378 -4.10 25.11 -13.34
CA SER A 378 -3.96 26.11 -14.41
C SER A 378 -5.14 26.04 -15.39
N SER A 379 -5.49 27.18 -16.00
CA SER A 379 -6.53 27.23 -17.05
C SER A 379 -6.17 26.35 -18.27
N GLN A 380 -4.88 26.04 -18.45
CA GLN A 380 -4.43 25.14 -19.51
C GLN A 380 -4.74 23.67 -19.18
N ASP A 381 -4.56 23.25 -17.91
CA ASP A 381 -4.86 21.90 -17.47
C ASP A 381 -6.38 21.62 -17.48
N LEU A 382 -7.19 22.65 -17.24
CA LEU A 382 -8.66 22.58 -17.29
C LEU A 382 -9.23 22.46 -18.71
N LYS A 383 -8.43 22.68 -19.78
CA LYS A 383 -8.82 22.35 -21.15
C LYS A 383 -8.81 20.85 -21.43
N ASN A 384 -8.17 20.07 -20.57
CA ASN A 384 -8.18 18.61 -20.66
C ASN A 384 -9.48 18.09 -19.99
N ASP A 385 -10.33 17.45 -20.78
CA ASP A 385 -11.62 16.92 -20.32
C ASP A 385 -11.45 15.94 -19.15
N LYS A 386 -10.40 15.11 -19.15
CA LYS A 386 -10.13 14.18 -18.04
C LYS A 386 -9.83 14.91 -16.74
N THR A 387 -9.07 16.01 -16.81
CA THR A 387 -8.77 16.82 -15.62
C THR A 387 -10.04 17.48 -15.10
N LYS A 388 -10.84 18.04 -15.99
CA LYS A 388 -12.11 18.67 -15.64
C LYS A 388 -13.10 17.67 -15.01
N GLU A 389 -13.23 16.49 -15.59
CA GLU A 389 -14.07 15.39 -15.08
C GLU A 389 -13.61 14.96 -13.68
N ALA A 390 -12.31 14.72 -13.51
CA ALA A 390 -11.74 14.33 -12.22
C ALA A 390 -12.04 15.35 -11.10
N TYR A 391 -11.96 16.66 -11.39
CA TYR A 391 -12.32 17.70 -10.43
C TYR A 391 -13.83 17.78 -10.17
N ARG A 392 -14.67 17.47 -11.15
CA ARG A 392 -16.12 17.36 -10.94
C ARG A 392 -16.50 16.17 -10.07
N GLU A 393 -15.87 15.02 -10.29
CA GLU A 393 -16.02 13.84 -9.43
C GLU A 393 -15.54 14.11 -8.00
N MET A 394 -14.39 14.80 -7.86
CA MET A 394 -13.89 15.23 -6.55
C MET A 394 -14.87 16.16 -5.84
N ALA A 395 -15.47 17.12 -6.55
CA ALA A 395 -16.44 18.05 -5.99
C ALA A 395 -17.70 17.33 -5.51
N LEU A 396 -18.20 16.39 -6.31
CA LEU A 396 -19.33 15.55 -5.91
C LEU A 396 -19.02 14.74 -4.65
N ARG A 397 -17.87 14.08 -4.63
CA ARG A 397 -17.42 13.27 -3.49
C ARG A 397 -17.26 14.10 -2.22
N GLU A 398 -16.67 15.29 -2.32
CA GLU A 398 -16.53 16.22 -1.19
C GLU A 398 -17.88 16.62 -0.65
N LEU A 399 -18.84 16.99 -1.52
CA LEU A 399 -20.19 17.32 -1.09
C LEU A 399 -20.92 16.15 -0.43
N GLN A 400 -20.70 14.94 -0.89
CA GLN A 400 -21.35 13.74 -0.33
C GLN A 400 -20.79 13.33 1.03
N THR A 401 -19.48 13.56 1.26
CA THR A 401 -18.75 12.96 2.40
C THR A 401 -18.09 13.98 3.33
N GLY A 402 -18.11 15.27 2.99
CA GLY A 402 -17.37 16.31 3.72
C GLY A 402 -18.18 17.00 4.84
N GLY A 403 -19.40 16.59 5.10
CA GLY A 403 -20.22 17.15 6.18
C GLY A 403 -20.63 18.62 5.96
N TYR A 404 -20.74 19.04 4.71
CA TYR A 404 -21.08 20.41 4.36
C TYR A 404 -22.56 20.71 4.64
N HIS A 405 -22.82 21.94 5.03
CA HIS A 405 -24.17 22.46 5.13
C HIS A 405 -24.44 23.45 3.98
N VAL A 406 -25.17 22.99 2.97
CA VAL A 406 -25.53 23.79 1.80
C VAL A 406 -26.75 24.61 2.15
N LYS A 407 -26.56 25.89 2.43
CA LYS A 407 -27.67 26.82 2.69
C LYS A 407 -28.08 27.53 1.40
N THR A 408 -29.31 27.38 1.01
CA THR A 408 -29.86 28.05 -0.19
C THR A 408 -30.40 29.44 0.13
N THR A 409 -30.63 30.24 -0.91
CA THR A 409 -31.37 31.51 -0.83
C THR A 409 -32.86 31.33 -1.04
N ILE A 410 -33.32 30.11 -1.24
CA ILE A 410 -34.72 29.76 -1.53
C ILE A 410 -35.55 29.88 -0.25
N ASP A 411 -36.68 30.53 -0.33
CA ASP A 411 -37.65 30.64 0.76
C ASP A 411 -38.52 29.37 0.84
N ASN A 412 -38.69 28.84 2.05
CA ASN A 412 -39.55 27.68 2.28
C ASN A 412 -41.04 27.99 2.17
N ALA A 413 -41.43 29.28 2.10
CA ALA A 413 -42.81 29.69 1.98
C ALA A 413 -43.31 29.79 0.52
N VAL A 414 -42.47 29.53 -0.47
CA VAL A 414 -42.73 29.46 -1.89
C VAL A 414 -42.79 28.00 -2.31
#